data_02ca0053168b8421692497c54b5f2752
#
_entry.id   02ca0053168b8421692497c54b5f2752
#
_cell.length_a   1.000
_cell.length_b   1.000
_cell.length_c   1.000
_cell.angle_alpha   90.00
_cell.angle_beta   90.00
_cell.angle_gamma   90.00
#
_symmetry.space_group_name_H-M   'P 1'
#
loop_
_entity.id
_entity.type
_entity.pdbx_description
1 polymer ?
#
loop_
_entity_poly.entity_id
_entity_poly.type
_entity_poly.pdbx_seq_one_letter_code
_entity_poly.pdbx_strand_id
1 'polypeptide(L)'
;MKSSKHVIVVGGGAAGMVAAISVRRVISDVTLIERNPRVGKKILATGNGRCNYTNTNSECAYYYGGNPGFVQDALSFFSAQDTIRFFERLGIEPKEEELGKVFPMSEQASSILDVLLYELNRLGVNIICDTFVNNIKKEKGIFVVEAEGGGVISGDRVIIATGGKAMPSSG
;
A
#
# COMPACT_ATOMS: atom_id res chain seq x y z
N MET A 1 25.42 10.34 -16.18
CA MET A 1 24.04 10.43 -15.70
C MET A 1 23.73 9.14 -14.93
N LYS A 2 23.40 9.20 -13.63
CA LYS A 2 22.89 8.01 -12.94
C LYS A 2 21.57 7.63 -13.60
N SER A 3 21.47 6.42 -14.16
CA SER A 3 20.20 5.86 -14.65
C SER A 3 19.16 5.98 -13.55
N SER A 4 18.04 6.67 -13.81
CA SER A 4 16.93 6.72 -12.85
C SER A 4 16.43 5.29 -12.67
N LYS A 5 16.46 4.80 -11.42
CA LYS A 5 15.90 3.47 -11.12
C LYS A 5 14.39 3.52 -11.24
N HIS A 6 13.83 2.52 -11.89
CA HIS A 6 12.39 2.30 -12.00
C HIS A 6 11.94 1.20 -11.04
N VAL A 7 10.94 1.50 -10.23
CA VAL A 7 10.31 0.53 -9.31
C VAL A 7 8.87 0.29 -9.69
N ILE A 8 8.50 -0.97 -9.81
CA ILE A 8 7.13 -1.39 -10.10
C ILE A 8 6.49 -1.89 -8.81
N VAL A 9 5.33 -1.37 -8.47
CA VAL A 9 4.51 -1.83 -7.35
C VAL A 9 3.29 -2.53 -7.91
N VAL A 10 3.08 -3.79 -7.56
CA VAL A 10 1.94 -4.60 -8.01
C VAL A 10 0.92 -4.71 -6.90
N GLY A 11 -0.26 -4.15 -7.14
CA GLY A 11 -1.40 -4.07 -6.20
C GLY A 11 -1.60 -2.66 -5.65
N GLY A 12 -2.74 -2.05 -6.00
CA GLY A 12 -3.14 -0.69 -5.62
C GLY A 12 -3.95 -0.62 -4.31
N GLY A 13 -3.77 -1.56 -3.39
CA GLY A 13 -4.33 -1.49 -2.03
C GLY A 13 -3.53 -0.55 -1.12
N ALA A 14 -3.88 -0.49 0.18
CA ALA A 14 -3.22 0.36 1.16
C ALA A 14 -1.70 0.17 1.17
N ALA A 15 -1.23 -1.08 1.23
CA ALA A 15 0.19 -1.41 1.24
C ALA A 15 0.92 -0.93 -0.02
N GLY A 16 0.33 -1.13 -1.20
CA GLY A 16 0.92 -0.70 -2.46
C GLY A 16 0.96 0.80 -2.64
N MET A 17 -0.11 1.50 -2.25
CA MET A 17 -0.14 2.97 -2.29
C MET A 17 0.92 3.59 -1.37
N VAL A 18 1.02 3.11 -0.12
CA VAL A 18 2.05 3.57 0.84
C VAL A 18 3.45 3.21 0.36
N ALA A 19 3.65 2.00 -0.20
CA ALA A 19 4.93 1.59 -0.78
C ALA A 19 5.34 2.51 -1.95
N ALA A 20 4.41 2.80 -2.87
CA ALA A 20 4.66 3.68 -4.01
C ALA A 20 5.03 5.11 -3.56
N ILE A 21 4.31 5.66 -2.58
CA ILE A 21 4.61 6.96 -1.96
C ILE A 21 6.02 6.96 -1.35
N SER A 22 6.33 5.93 -0.55
CA SER A 22 7.61 5.83 0.16
C SER A 22 8.78 5.72 -0.82
N VAL A 23 8.64 4.89 -1.83
CA VAL A 23 9.67 4.73 -2.88
C VAL A 23 9.82 6.01 -3.69
N ARG A 24 8.72 6.64 -4.09
CA ARG A 24 8.75 7.84 -4.93
C ARG A 24 9.39 9.05 -4.26
N ARG A 25 9.41 9.08 -2.93
CA ARG A 25 10.13 10.11 -2.16
C ARG A 25 11.65 10.00 -2.26
N VAL A 26 12.19 8.84 -2.65
CA VAL A 26 13.63 8.57 -2.74
C VAL A 26 14.10 8.14 -4.14
N ILE A 27 13.20 7.69 -5.00
CA ILE A 27 13.49 7.20 -6.36
C ILE A 27 12.60 7.95 -7.36
N SER A 28 13.16 8.27 -8.52
CA SER A 28 12.53 9.17 -9.50
C SER A 28 11.44 8.54 -10.35
N ASP A 29 11.36 7.21 -10.45
CA ASP A 29 10.40 6.55 -11.34
C ASP A 29 9.70 5.38 -10.64
N VAL A 30 8.36 5.49 -10.50
CA VAL A 30 7.51 4.48 -9.84
C VAL A 30 6.24 4.28 -10.64
N THR A 31 5.95 3.00 -10.96
CA THR A 31 4.68 2.58 -11.55
C THR A 31 3.92 1.71 -10.57
N LEU A 32 2.67 2.06 -10.28
CA LEU A 32 1.72 1.30 -9.48
C LEU A 32 0.69 0.64 -10.38
N ILE A 33 0.62 -0.70 -10.36
CA ILE A 33 -0.28 -1.48 -11.20
C ILE A 33 -1.41 -2.04 -10.32
N GLU A 34 -2.65 -1.86 -10.76
CA GLU A 34 -3.85 -2.36 -10.09
C GLU A 34 -4.76 -3.10 -11.09
N ARG A 35 -5.28 -4.26 -10.69
CA ARG A 35 -6.18 -5.05 -11.54
C ARG A 35 -7.60 -4.48 -11.64
N ASN A 36 -8.04 -3.77 -10.60
CA ASN A 36 -9.38 -3.16 -10.58
C ASN A 36 -9.36 -1.80 -11.32
N PRO A 37 -10.55 -1.27 -11.71
CA PRO A 37 -10.67 0.03 -12.36
C PRO A 37 -10.17 1.22 -11.51
N ARG A 38 -9.94 0.98 -10.23
CA ARG A 38 -9.43 2.01 -9.29
C ARG A 38 -8.63 1.40 -8.16
N VAL A 39 -7.64 2.13 -7.66
CA VAL A 39 -6.89 1.76 -6.46
C VAL A 39 -7.73 1.97 -5.19
N GLY A 40 -7.29 1.36 -4.07
CA GLY A 40 -7.86 1.60 -2.74
C GLY A 40 -9.22 0.95 -2.47
N LYS A 41 -9.73 0.09 -3.34
CA LYS A 41 -11.06 -0.54 -3.21
C LYS A 41 -11.30 -1.16 -1.82
N LYS A 42 -10.30 -1.87 -1.28
CA LYS A 42 -10.41 -2.52 0.03
C LYS A 42 -10.39 -1.52 1.18
N ILE A 43 -9.74 -0.37 1.04
CA ILE A 43 -9.70 0.68 2.08
C ILE A 43 -11.13 1.13 2.40
N LEU A 44 -11.96 1.36 1.37
CA LEU A 44 -13.33 1.84 1.53
C LEU A 44 -14.25 0.87 2.28
N ALA A 45 -13.91 -0.42 2.30
CA ALA A 45 -14.71 -1.44 3.00
C ALA A 45 -14.24 -1.69 4.45
N THR A 46 -13.09 -1.15 4.86
CA THR A 46 -12.55 -1.39 6.19
C THR A 46 -13.27 -0.56 7.26
N GLY A 47 -13.31 -1.10 8.49
CA GLY A 47 -13.92 -0.41 9.63
C GLY A 47 -15.36 0.04 9.40
N ASN A 48 -16.17 -0.75 8.68
CA ASN A 48 -17.54 -0.40 8.28
C ASN A 48 -17.61 0.94 7.51
N GLY A 49 -16.67 1.18 6.59
CA GLY A 49 -16.61 2.40 5.81
C GLY A 49 -15.90 3.59 6.50
N ARG A 50 -15.37 3.39 7.73
CA ARG A 50 -14.65 4.41 8.49
C ARG A 50 -13.13 4.31 8.36
N CYS A 51 -12.59 3.16 7.97
CA CYS A 51 -11.17 2.82 7.90
C CYS A 51 -10.46 2.85 9.26
N ASN A 52 -10.53 1.74 10.01
CA ASN A 52 -9.60 1.52 11.12
C ASN A 52 -8.20 1.29 10.53
N TYR A 53 -7.36 2.35 10.50
CA TYR A 53 -6.10 2.31 9.75
C TYR A 53 -4.89 1.86 10.60
N THR A 54 -5.01 1.87 11.94
CA THR A 54 -4.02 1.26 12.85
C THR A 54 -4.65 0.96 14.21
N ASN A 55 -3.85 0.36 15.09
CA ASN A 55 -4.24 0.08 16.48
C ASN A 55 -3.04 0.38 17.40
N THR A 56 -3.25 1.17 18.45
CA THR A 56 -2.22 1.50 19.45
C THR A 56 -1.78 0.27 20.25
N ASN A 57 -2.68 -0.74 20.38
CA ASN A 57 -2.38 -2.05 20.98
C ASN A 57 -1.87 -3.02 19.90
N SER A 58 -0.74 -2.73 19.27
CA SER A 58 -0.19 -3.51 18.14
C SER A 58 1.00 -4.39 18.54
N GLU A 59 1.05 -4.86 19.79
CA GLU A 59 2.09 -5.77 20.25
C GLU A 59 1.95 -7.17 19.65
N CYS A 60 3.06 -7.92 19.58
CA CYS A 60 3.07 -9.29 19.04
C CYS A 60 2.05 -10.23 19.69
N ALA A 61 1.69 -9.99 20.95
CA ALA A 61 0.71 -10.76 21.70
C ALA A 61 -0.70 -10.76 21.07
N TYR A 62 -1.00 -9.76 20.22
CA TYR A 62 -2.29 -9.65 19.52
C TYR A 62 -2.30 -10.31 18.15
N TYR A 63 -1.19 -10.94 17.74
CA TYR A 63 -1.09 -11.64 16.46
C TYR A 63 -1.12 -13.15 16.70
N TYR A 64 -1.95 -13.86 15.95
CA TYR A 64 -2.18 -15.29 16.09
C TYR A 64 -1.78 -16.01 14.79
N GLY A 65 -1.30 -17.25 14.92
CA GLY A 65 -0.91 -18.08 13.78
C GLY A 65 0.28 -18.96 14.09
N GLY A 66 0.85 -19.59 13.06
CA GLY A 66 1.97 -20.51 13.21
C GLY A 66 3.28 -19.87 13.68
N ASN A 67 3.48 -18.58 13.40
CA ASN A 67 4.63 -17.81 13.87
C ASN A 67 4.24 -16.34 14.10
N PRO A 68 3.60 -16.01 15.23
CA PRO A 68 3.17 -14.63 15.50
C PRO A 68 4.36 -13.66 15.67
N GLY A 69 5.54 -14.16 16.02
CA GLY A 69 6.75 -13.34 16.17
C GLY A 69 7.27 -12.73 14.87
N PHE A 70 6.83 -13.22 13.70
CA PHE A 70 7.30 -12.68 12.42
C PHE A 70 6.96 -11.20 12.20
N VAL A 71 5.94 -10.68 12.89
CA VAL A 71 5.53 -9.26 12.78
C VAL A 71 6.40 -8.34 13.64
N GLN A 72 7.20 -8.88 14.57
CA GLN A 72 7.98 -8.11 15.54
C GLN A 72 8.91 -7.10 14.87
N ASP A 73 9.65 -7.54 13.87
CA ASP A 73 10.61 -6.68 13.16
C ASP A 73 9.89 -5.54 12.42
N ALA A 74 8.75 -5.86 11.77
CA ALA A 74 7.95 -4.87 11.08
C ALA A 74 7.37 -3.82 12.04
N LEU A 75 6.81 -4.26 13.17
CA LEU A 75 6.23 -3.36 14.19
C LEU A 75 7.30 -2.52 14.91
N SER A 76 8.50 -3.09 15.13
CA SER A 76 9.63 -2.35 15.70
C SER A 76 10.18 -1.30 14.75
N PHE A 77 10.18 -1.60 13.45
CA PHE A 77 10.66 -0.67 12.42
C PHE A 77 9.64 0.42 12.08
N PHE A 78 8.36 0.09 12.07
CA PHE A 78 7.27 1.01 11.76
C PHE A 78 6.07 0.73 12.67
N SER A 79 6.01 1.47 13.76
CA SER A 79 5.02 1.29 14.83
C SER A 79 3.64 1.85 14.46
N ALA A 80 2.64 1.58 15.31
CA ALA A 80 1.33 2.23 15.22
C ALA A 80 1.45 3.75 15.28
N GLN A 81 2.34 4.28 16.12
CA GLN A 81 2.57 5.71 16.23
C GLN A 81 3.23 6.29 14.98
N ASP A 82 4.09 5.52 14.29
CA ASP A 82 4.65 5.94 13.00
C ASP A 82 3.57 5.98 11.92
N THR A 83 2.62 5.03 11.97
CA THR A 83 1.45 5.02 11.08
C THR A 83 0.59 6.26 11.32
N ILE A 84 0.29 6.60 12.57
CA ILE A 84 -0.46 7.83 12.91
C ILE A 84 0.27 9.05 12.36
N ARG A 85 1.55 9.22 12.68
CA ARG A 85 2.36 10.34 12.17
C ARG A 85 2.44 10.40 10.63
N PHE A 86 2.45 9.26 9.97
CA PHE A 86 2.43 9.22 8.51
C PHE A 86 1.14 9.85 7.96
N PHE A 87 -0.02 9.50 8.52
CA PHE A 87 -1.32 10.04 8.08
C PHE A 87 -1.54 11.48 8.54
N GLU A 88 -1.08 11.88 9.72
CA GLU A 88 -1.10 13.28 10.16
C GLU A 88 -0.35 14.20 9.19
N ARG A 89 0.82 13.78 8.68
CA ARG A 89 1.58 14.51 7.65
C ARG A 89 0.85 14.63 6.31
N LEU A 90 -0.12 13.78 6.08
CA LEU A 90 -1.02 13.85 4.91
C LEU A 90 -2.31 14.61 5.20
N GLY A 91 -2.49 15.14 6.43
CA GLY A 91 -3.65 15.93 6.82
C GLY A 91 -4.79 15.14 7.47
N ILE A 92 -4.55 13.91 7.90
CA ILE A 92 -5.54 13.11 8.64
C ILE A 92 -5.35 13.32 10.13
N GLU A 93 -6.36 13.86 10.80
CA GLU A 93 -6.43 13.90 12.26
C GLU A 93 -6.87 12.54 12.80
N PRO A 94 -6.12 11.92 13.76
CA PRO A 94 -6.45 10.64 14.34
C PRO A 94 -7.58 10.75 15.36
N LYS A 95 -8.46 9.74 15.38
CA LYS A 95 -9.44 9.49 16.44
C LYS A 95 -9.21 8.11 17.01
N GLU A 96 -8.68 8.06 18.24
CA GLU A 96 -8.54 6.79 18.96
C GLU A 96 -9.86 6.44 19.65
N GLU A 97 -10.28 5.19 19.51
CA GLU A 97 -11.46 4.59 20.12
C GLU A 97 -11.06 3.43 21.04
N GLU A 98 -12.05 2.82 21.67
CA GLU A 98 -11.85 1.67 22.55
C GLU A 98 -11.00 0.57 21.92
N LEU A 99 -10.23 -0.11 22.75
CA LEU A 99 -9.29 -1.16 22.37
C LEU A 99 -8.15 -0.66 21.45
N GLY A 100 -7.83 0.62 21.47
CA GLY A 100 -6.73 1.21 20.71
C GLY A 100 -6.98 1.35 19.21
N LYS A 101 -8.21 1.19 18.75
CA LYS A 101 -8.55 1.36 17.33
C LYS A 101 -8.40 2.82 16.92
N VAL A 102 -7.74 3.07 15.79
CA VAL A 102 -7.53 4.42 15.29
C VAL A 102 -8.20 4.62 13.93
N PHE A 103 -9.07 5.62 13.87
CA PHE A 103 -9.83 6.03 12.70
C PHE A 103 -9.44 7.46 12.29
N PRO A 104 -9.72 7.89 11.06
CA PRO A 104 -9.69 9.32 10.74
C PRO A 104 -10.81 10.04 11.51
N MET A 105 -10.55 11.26 11.97
CA MET A 105 -11.54 12.09 12.69
C MET A 105 -12.83 12.29 11.88
N SER A 106 -12.73 12.29 10.56
CA SER A 106 -13.88 12.35 9.65
C SER A 106 -14.80 11.14 9.70
N GLU A 107 -14.35 10.03 10.28
CA GLU A 107 -15.04 8.72 10.28
C GLU A 107 -15.41 8.20 8.88
N GLN A 108 -14.66 8.61 7.86
CA GLN A 108 -14.88 8.23 6.47
C GLN A 108 -13.61 7.59 5.88
N ALA A 109 -13.74 6.35 5.39
CA ALA A 109 -12.64 5.65 4.72
C ALA A 109 -12.17 6.36 3.44
N SER A 110 -13.04 7.14 2.81
CA SER A 110 -12.69 7.98 1.66
C SER A 110 -11.61 9.01 2.00
N SER A 111 -11.62 9.60 3.19
CA SER A 111 -10.59 10.57 3.60
C SER A 111 -9.18 9.96 3.56
N ILE A 112 -9.04 8.72 4.01
CA ILE A 112 -7.76 7.99 3.93
C ILE A 112 -7.37 7.74 2.46
N LEU A 113 -8.32 7.32 1.63
CA LEU A 113 -8.06 7.07 0.21
C LEU A 113 -7.68 8.36 -0.52
N ASP A 114 -8.42 9.44 -0.27
CA ASP A 114 -8.23 10.72 -0.95
C ASP A 114 -6.85 11.33 -0.69
N VAL A 115 -6.36 11.30 0.56
CA VAL A 115 -5.02 11.81 0.87
C VAL A 115 -3.92 10.96 0.27
N LEU A 116 -4.10 9.63 0.20
CA LEU A 116 -3.15 8.75 -0.47
C LEU A 116 -3.12 9.00 -1.98
N LEU A 117 -4.27 9.15 -2.63
CA LEU A 117 -4.39 9.50 -4.05
C LEU A 117 -3.78 10.87 -4.34
N TYR A 118 -4.09 11.85 -3.52
CA TYR A 118 -3.50 13.18 -3.65
C TYR A 118 -1.97 13.13 -3.61
N GLU A 119 -1.41 12.40 -2.63
CA GLU A 119 0.04 12.30 -2.48
C GLU A 119 0.70 11.52 -3.63
N LEU A 120 0.09 10.42 -4.12
CA LEU A 120 0.56 9.70 -5.30
C LEU A 120 0.62 10.61 -6.53
N ASN A 121 -0.44 11.38 -6.77
CA ASN A 121 -0.51 12.34 -7.88
C ASN A 121 0.51 13.47 -7.73
N ARG A 122 0.62 14.06 -6.52
CA ARG A 122 1.59 15.12 -6.22
C ARG A 122 3.03 14.67 -6.46
N LEU A 123 3.33 13.43 -6.14
CA LEU A 123 4.64 12.83 -6.36
C LEU A 123 4.87 12.38 -7.82
N GLY A 124 3.85 12.37 -8.66
CA GLY A 124 3.93 11.92 -10.05
C GLY A 124 4.15 10.41 -10.17
N VAL A 125 3.49 9.61 -9.33
CA VAL A 125 3.46 8.15 -9.48
C VAL A 125 2.62 7.80 -10.70
N ASN A 126 3.14 6.95 -11.59
CA ASN A 126 2.38 6.42 -12.72
C ASN A 126 1.44 5.31 -12.23
N ILE A 127 0.12 5.52 -12.29
CA ILE A 127 -0.90 4.55 -11.86
C ILE A 127 -1.55 3.93 -13.09
N ILE A 128 -1.50 2.60 -13.18
CA ILE A 128 -2.09 1.81 -14.25
C ILE A 128 -3.15 0.88 -13.63
N CYS A 129 -4.41 1.20 -13.85
CA CYS A 129 -5.55 0.38 -13.43
C CYS A 129 -5.99 -0.58 -14.54
N ASP A 130 -7.02 -1.41 -14.27
CA ASP A 130 -7.55 -2.42 -15.19
C ASP A 130 -6.46 -3.36 -15.76
N THR A 131 -5.42 -3.63 -14.96
CA THR A 131 -4.23 -4.35 -15.41
C THR A 131 -3.93 -5.51 -14.48
N PHE A 132 -4.29 -6.72 -14.88
CA PHE A 132 -3.98 -7.94 -14.14
C PHE A 132 -2.57 -8.43 -14.47
N VAL A 133 -1.69 -8.45 -13.47
CA VAL A 133 -0.34 -9.02 -13.60
C VAL A 133 -0.44 -10.55 -13.44
N ASN A 134 -0.06 -11.28 -14.46
CA ASN A 134 -0.10 -12.73 -14.48
C ASN A 134 1.27 -13.38 -14.27
N ASN A 135 2.36 -12.65 -14.54
CA ASN A 135 3.71 -13.20 -14.40
C ASN A 135 4.74 -12.10 -14.08
N ILE A 136 5.76 -12.50 -13.31
CA ILE A 136 6.90 -11.64 -13.00
C ILE A 136 8.17 -12.48 -13.16
N LYS A 137 9.07 -12.05 -14.03
CA LYS A 137 10.36 -12.69 -14.30
C LYS A 137 11.50 -11.77 -13.96
N LYS A 138 12.67 -12.33 -13.71
CA LYS A 138 13.92 -11.59 -13.62
C LYS A 138 14.86 -12.03 -14.72
N GLU A 139 15.13 -11.14 -15.66
CA GLU A 139 15.98 -11.41 -16.82
C GLU A 139 17.15 -10.42 -16.86
N LYS A 140 18.39 -10.91 -16.89
CA LYS A 140 19.61 -10.09 -16.93
C LYS A 140 19.66 -8.95 -15.89
N GLY A 141 19.09 -9.21 -14.69
CA GLY A 141 19.08 -8.25 -13.59
C GLY A 141 17.88 -7.29 -13.55
N ILE A 142 17.05 -7.27 -14.59
CA ILE A 142 15.83 -6.47 -14.72
C ILE A 142 14.61 -7.34 -14.44
N PHE A 143 13.62 -6.79 -13.75
CA PHE A 143 12.32 -7.43 -13.59
C PHE A 143 11.43 -7.08 -14.79
N VAL A 144 10.78 -8.11 -15.32
CA VAL A 144 9.79 -8.02 -16.41
C VAL A 144 8.46 -8.46 -15.82
N VAL A 145 7.50 -7.54 -15.80
CA VAL A 145 6.13 -7.75 -15.32
C VAL A 145 5.23 -7.89 -16.53
N GLU A 146 4.58 -9.05 -16.66
CA GLU A 146 3.70 -9.39 -17.78
C GLU A 146 2.25 -9.25 -17.31
N ALA A 147 1.46 -8.47 -18.03
CA ALA A 147 0.04 -8.27 -17.80
C ALA A 147 -0.81 -9.08 -18.76
N GLU A 148 -2.03 -9.40 -18.35
CA GLU A 148 -3.04 -9.98 -19.22
C GLU A 148 -3.30 -9.05 -20.42
N GLY A 149 -3.48 -9.64 -21.61
CA GLY A 149 -3.58 -8.86 -22.86
C GLY A 149 -2.24 -8.49 -23.49
N GLY A 150 -1.10 -8.98 -22.96
CA GLY A 150 0.22 -8.85 -23.57
C GLY A 150 1.00 -7.59 -23.20
N GLY A 151 0.51 -6.79 -22.25
CA GLY A 151 1.27 -5.66 -21.73
C GLY A 151 2.52 -6.11 -20.98
N VAL A 152 3.66 -5.43 -21.21
CA VAL A 152 4.95 -5.73 -20.54
C VAL A 152 5.52 -4.43 -19.97
N ILE A 153 5.90 -4.48 -18.68
CA ILE A 153 6.56 -3.37 -18.00
C ILE A 153 7.85 -3.87 -17.37
N SER A 154 8.95 -3.16 -17.60
CA SER A 154 10.26 -3.53 -17.06
C SER A 154 10.72 -2.54 -15.99
N GLY A 155 11.39 -3.04 -14.96
CA GLY A 155 11.91 -2.20 -13.88
C GLY A 155 13.06 -2.84 -13.11
N ASP A 156 13.82 -2.02 -12.38
CA ASP A 156 14.97 -2.46 -11.59
C ASP A 156 14.55 -3.25 -10.34
N ARG A 157 13.37 -2.96 -9.81
CA ARG A 157 12.82 -3.58 -8.60
C ARG A 157 11.30 -3.77 -8.75
N VAL A 158 10.79 -4.78 -8.05
CA VAL A 158 9.34 -5.03 -7.92
C VAL A 158 8.98 -5.16 -6.45
N ILE A 159 7.88 -4.53 -6.07
CA ILE A 159 7.22 -4.71 -4.77
C ILE A 159 5.89 -5.38 -5.02
N ILE A 160 5.66 -6.53 -4.39
CA ILE A 160 4.41 -7.27 -4.48
C ILE A 160 3.54 -6.88 -3.29
N ALA A 161 2.43 -6.21 -3.55
CA ALA A 161 1.47 -5.70 -2.57
C ALA A 161 0.02 -6.12 -2.89
N THR A 162 -0.14 -7.32 -3.45
CA THR A 162 -1.40 -7.86 -3.98
C THR A 162 -2.43 -8.20 -2.89
N GLY A 163 -2.03 -8.15 -1.62
CA GLY A 163 -2.90 -8.44 -0.50
C GLY A 163 -3.03 -9.93 -0.21
N GLY A 164 -3.98 -10.26 0.65
CA GLY A 164 -4.25 -11.62 1.10
C GLY A 164 -5.67 -12.07 0.76
N LYS A 165 -6.04 -13.28 1.22
CA LYS A 165 -7.32 -13.94 0.92
C LYS A 165 -8.54 -13.37 1.69
N ALA A 166 -8.36 -12.41 2.58
CA ALA A 166 -9.42 -11.88 3.47
C ALA A 166 -10.51 -11.13 2.74
N MET A 167 -10.60 -10.89 1.57
CA MET A 167 -11.67 -10.42 0.68
C MET A 167 -11.29 -10.74 -0.76
N PRO A 168 -11.50 -11.97 -1.24
CA PRO A 168 -11.03 -12.42 -2.55
C PRO A 168 -11.54 -11.57 -3.73
N SER A 169 -12.73 -10.97 -3.58
CA SER A 169 -13.33 -10.10 -4.60
C SER A 169 -12.72 -8.69 -4.68
N SER A 170 -11.84 -8.32 -3.76
CA SER A 170 -11.26 -6.98 -3.69
C SER A 170 -9.74 -6.96 -3.81
N GLY A 171 -9.10 -8.13 -3.90
CA GLY A 171 -7.66 -8.25 -4.04
C GLY A 171 -7.23 -9.44 -4.85
#